data_da9232f353601eeb6f5f4b069a31bd06
#
_entry.id   da9232f353601eeb6f5f4b069a31bd06
#
_cell.length_a   1.000
_cell.length_b   1.000
_cell.length_c   1.000
_cell.angle_alpha   90.00
_cell.angle_beta   90.00
_cell.angle_gamma   90.00
#
_symmetry.space_group_name_H-M   'P 1'
#
loop_
_entity.id
_entity.type
_entity.pdbx_description
1 polymer ?
#
loop_
_entity_poly.entity_id
_entity_poly.type
_entity_poly.pdbx_seq_one_letter_code
_entity_poly.pdbx_strand_id
1 'polypeptide(L)'
;MVTILRKGHFLGAKLRALRKRNGLTLEELSVRCAAIDPRAAPSVAYLSMIESGKRVPSPRLLEMLASVFQRDPDWFLDENAEIDIEPPAQPRGGARPVPLEPAFLFSRSVLQAAIPELLAQTGTSGRQFAHLLIRSHQEISRNDFPDLERAAESVGERRFPLHVEDLQRLCKRHGLQFRWFDRKPVLARDKDREVRSMLRSFFEPPRTVYLNSALKRDPARLKFDLASHLAHIVLHGGDGLKSVHATGGEMGGSPESGQSEAGMSAQDVLHAWRDFECSFFAGALLCPKVPFRRFLVRERHRIAPAVEKLQLTPAVVMRRMTKVSPYPYWHFFDAY
;
A
#
# COMPACT_ATOMS: atom_id res chain seq x y z
N MET A 1 -40.26 -1.17 4.43
CA MET A 1 -39.75 -0.95 5.79
C MET A 1 -38.73 -2.02 6.25
N VAL A 2 -38.94 -3.30 5.91
CA VAL A 2 -38.01 -4.41 6.27
C VAL A 2 -36.61 -4.27 5.63
N THR A 3 -36.49 -3.76 4.41
CA THR A 3 -35.24 -3.62 3.67
C THR A 3 -34.30 -2.59 4.28
N ILE A 4 -34.83 -1.49 4.82
CA ILE A 4 -34.01 -0.42 5.44
C ILE A 4 -33.44 -0.88 6.79
N LEU A 5 -34.23 -1.62 7.57
CA LEU A 5 -33.79 -2.19 8.85
C LEU A 5 -32.69 -3.24 8.65
N ARG A 6 -32.80 -4.06 7.59
CA ARG A 6 -31.79 -5.06 7.25
C ARG A 6 -30.45 -4.42 6.85
N LYS A 7 -30.49 -3.36 6.00
CA LYS A 7 -29.30 -2.58 5.61
C LYS A 7 -28.65 -1.89 6.81
N GLY A 8 -29.46 -1.30 7.72
CA GLY A 8 -28.94 -0.68 8.94
C GLY A 8 -28.24 -1.64 9.88
N HIS A 9 -28.75 -2.86 10.02
CA HIS A 9 -28.15 -3.88 10.88
C HIS A 9 -26.81 -4.39 10.32
N PHE A 10 -26.72 -4.54 9.03
CA PHE A 10 -25.50 -4.99 8.33
C PHE A 10 -24.38 -3.94 8.43
N LEU A 11 -24.71 -2.68 8.18
CA LEU A 11 -23.78 -1.54 8.32
C LEU A 11 -23.26 -1.43 9.76
N GLY A 12 -24.16 -1.53 10.74
CA GLY A 12 -23.82 -1.47 12.15
C GLY A 12 -22.87 -2.60 12.58
N ALA A 13 -23.11 -3.82 12.10
CA ALA A 13 -22.24 -4.97 12.35
C ALA A 13 -20.85 -4.76 11.76
N LYS A 14 -20.73 -4.23 10.54
CA LYS A 14 -19.47 -3.88 9.89
C LYS A 14 -18.71 -2.80 10.66
N LEU A 15 -19.40 -1.73 11.06
CA LEU A 15 -18.81 -0.66 11.85
C LEU A 15 -18.25 -1.19 13.17
N ARG A 16 -19.02 -2.02 13.88
CA ARG A 16 -18.59 -2.66 15.13
C ARG A 16 -17.39 -3.57 14.94
N ALA A 17 -17.38 -4.36 13.85
CA ALA A 17 -16.26 -5.24 13.52
C ALA A 17 -14.98 -4.43 13.24
N LEU A 18 -15.05 -3.38 12.42
CA LEU A 18 -13.93 -2.48 12.16
C LEU A 18 -13.42 -1.79 13.41
N ARG A 19 -14.31 -1.23 14.22
CA ARG A 19 -13.94 -0.58 15.47
C ARG A 19 -13.21 -1.54 16.40
N LYS A 20 -13.76 -2.74 16.62
CA LYS A 20 -13.13 -3.77 17.46
C LYS A 20 -11.80 -4.26 16.89
N ARG A 21 -11.72 -4.46 15.57
CA ARG A 21 -10.49 -4.85 14.88
C ARG A 21 -9.39 -3.82 15.07
N ASN A 22 -9.74 -2.54 15.09
CA ASN A 22 -8.81 -1.43 15.34
C ASN A 22 -8.61 -1.14 16.85
N GLY A 23 -9.15 -1.96 17.75
CA GLY A 23 -8.99 -1.79 19.18
C GLY A 23 -9.61 -0.52 19.77
N LEU A 24 -10.54 0.12 19.03
CA LEU A 24 -11.13 1.39 19.43
C LEU A 24 -12.32 1.20 20.38
N THR A 25 -12.41 2.09 21.37
CA THR A 25 -13.65 2.32 22.12
C THR A 25 -14.61 3.20 21.30
N LEU A 26 -15.86 3.28 21.71
CA LEU A 26 -16.83 4.20 21.06
C LEU A 26 -16.44 5.67 21.28
N GLU A 27 -15.84 5.99 22.42
CA GLU A 27 -15.32 7.30 22.75
C GLU A 27 -14.18 7.70 21.82
N GLU A 28 -13.21 6.80 21.62
CA GLU A 28 -12.08 7.02 20.72
C GLU A 28 -12.54 7.19 19.28
N LEU A 29 -13.53 6.42 18.82
CA LEU A 29 -14.14 6.59 17.51
C LEU A 29 -14.82 7.96 17.36
N SER A 30 -15.57 8.40 18.38
CA SER A 30 -16.20 9.74 18.42
C SER A 30 -15.14 10.84 18.31
N VAL A 31 -14.04 10.73 19.07
CA VAL A 31 -12.93 11.69 19.03
C VAL A 31 -12.26 11.72 17.65
N ARG A 32 -12.07 10.57 16.99
CA ARG A 32 -11.50 10.52 15.65
C ARG A 32 -12.43 11.20 14.61
N CYS A 33 -13.73 11.00 14.73
CA CYS A 33 -14.70 11.71 13.90
C CYS A 33 -14.63 13.23 14.16
N ALA A 34 -14.51 13.65 15.42
CA ALA A 34 -14.38 15.06 15.79
C ALA A 34 -13.08 15.70 15.25
N ALA A 35 -12.02 14.93 15.08
CA ALA A 35 -10.78 15.41 14.47
C ALA A 35 -10.95 15.71 12.97
N ILE A 36 -11.88 15.05 12.28
CA ILE A 36 -12.18 15.29 10.84
C ILE A 36 -13.15 16.48 10.72
N ASP A 37 -14.27 16.44 11.42
CA ASP A 37 -15.27 17.52 11.43
C ASP A 37 -15.90 17.64 12.83
N PRO A 38 -15.46 18.62 13.64
CA PRO A 38 -15.98 18.81 15.00
C PRO A 38 -17.48 19.09 15.04
N ARG A 39 -18.05 19.69 13.98
CA ARG A 39 -19.47 20.07 13.93
C ARG A 39 -20.39 18.92 13.59
N ALA A 40 -19.85 17.88 12.93
CA ALA A 40 -20.61 16.72 12.48
C ALA A 40 -20.24 15.43 13.26
N ALA A 41 -19.38 15.55 14.28
CA ALA A 41 -18.94 14.41 15.07
C ALA A 41 -20.12 13.72 15.79
N PRO A 42 -20.24 12.38 15.66
CA PRO A 42 -21.29 11.64 16.32
C PRO A 42 -21.01 11.48 17.82
N SER A 43 -22.04 11.54 18.65
CA SER A 43 -21.92 11.16 20.06
C SER A 43 -21.71 9.66 20.23
N VAL A 44 -21.14 9.25 21.35
CA VAL A 44 -20.95 7.85 21.75
C VAL A 44 -22.28 7.07 21.69
N ALA A 45 -23.34 7.68 22.23
CA ALA A 45 -24.68 7.07 22.21
C ALA A 45 -25.19 6.86 20.78
N TYR A 46 -24.93 7.82 19.88
CA TYR A 46 -25.34 7.71 18.49
C TYR A 46 -24.55 6.62 17.74
N LEU A 47 -23.25 6.52 17.96
CA LEU A 47 -22.42 5.43 17.42
C LEU A 47 -22.92 4.06 17.93
N SER A 48 -23.24 3.94 19.21
CA SER A 48 -23.82 2.71 19.77
C SER A 48 -25.15 2.32 19.11
N MET A 49 -26.00 3.31 18.82
CA MET A 49 -27.25 3.05 18.08
C MET A 49 -27.00 2.60 16.63
N ILE A 50 -25.99 3.13 15.98
CA ILE A 50 -25.61 2.69 14.62
C ILE A 50 -25.08 1.26 14.68
N GLU A 51 -24.16 0.94 15.59
CA GLU A 51 -23.59 -0.42 15.73
C GLU A 51 -24.65 -1.48 16.08
N SER A 52 -25.69 -1.09 16.79
CA SER A 52 -26.81 -1.98 17.11
C SER A 52 -27.90 -2.04 16.02
N GLY A 53 -27.71 -1.33 14.89
CA GLY A 53 -28.68 -1.28 13.79
C GLY A 53 -29.94 -0.47 14.07
N LYS A 54 -30.00 0.22 15.23
CA LYS A 54 -31.16 1.06 15.61
C LYS A 54 -31.23 2.37 14.83
N ARG A 55 -30.11 2.83 14.27
CA ARG A 55 -30.01 4.03 13.46
C ARG A 55 -29.12 3.78 12.27
N VAL A 56 -29.44 4.44 11.15
CA VAL A 56 -28.62 4.48 9.94
C VAL A 56 -27.89 5.82 9.93
N PRO A 57 -26.56 5.86 9.70
CA PRO A 57 -25.83 7.10 9.61
C PRO A 57 -26.27 7.92 8.40
N SER A 58 -26.20 9.24 8.51
CA SER A 58 -26.36 10.12 7.34
C SER A 58 -25.24 9.90 6.33
N PRO A 59 -25.42 10.23 5.04
CA PRO A 59 -24.34 10.11 4.04
C PRO A 59 -23.04 10.79 4.47
N ARG A 60 -23.12 12.00 5.02
CA ARG A 60 -21.96 12.74 5.54
C ARG A 60 -21.25 12.01 6.69
N LEU A 61 -22.01 11.41 7.61
CA LEU A 61 -21.41 10.62 8.68
C LEU A 61 -20.82 9.31 8.16
N LEU A 62 -21.44 8.69 7.15
CA LEU A 62 -20.91 7.49 6.52
C LEU A 62 -19.57 7.76 5.83
N GLU A 63 -19.46 8.87 5.09
CA GLU A 63 -18.21 9.33 4.48
C GLU A 63 -17.13 9.58 5.54
N MET A 64 -17.51 10.20 6.67
CA MET A 64 -16.59 10.44 7.78
C MET A 64 -16.11 9.14 8.41
N LEU A 65 -17.00 8.18 8.68
CA LEU A 65 -16.64 6.86 9.19
C LEU A 65 -15.77 6.08 8.18
N ALA A 66 -16.10 6.18 6.91
CA ALA A 66 -15.30 5.59 5.83
C ALA A 66 -13.88 6.18 5.79
N SER A 67 -13.76 7.49 5.97
CA SER A 67 -12.47 8.18 6.10
C SER A 67 -11.70 7.73 7.33
N VAL A 68 -12.33 7.62 8.51
CA VAL A 68 -11.69 7.14 9.74
C VAL A 68 -11.10 5.75 9.56
N PHE A 69 -11.80 4.86 8.85
CA PHE A 69 -11.37 3.48 8.62
C PHE A 69 -10.70 3.27 7.28
N GLN A 70 -10.46 4.33 6.50
CA GLN A 70 -9.85 4.28 5.17
C GLN A 70 -10.55 3.25 4.26
N ARG A 71 -11.87 3.28 4.26
CA ARG A 71 -12.75 2.42 3.45
C ARG A 71 -13.56 3.26 2.48
N ASP A 72 -13.98 2.61 1.39
CA ASP A 72 -14.98 3.20 0.53
C ASP A 72 -16.33 3.24 1.26
N PRO A 73 -17.10 4.34 1.22
CA PRO A 73 -18.47 4.39 1.75
C PRO A 73 -19.35 3.24 1.23
N ASP A 74 -19.18 2.85 -0.04
CA ASP A 74 -19.93 1.75 -0.66
C ASP A 74 -19.61 0.39 -0.02
N TRP A 75 -18.42 0.22 0.56
CA TRP A 75 -18.10 -1.00 1.29
C TRP A 75 -19.02 -1.24 2.48
N PHE A 76 -19.44 -0.18 3.17
CA PHE A 76 -20.39 -0.30 4.28
C PHE A 76 -21.78 -0.68 3.81
N LEU A 77 -22.13 -0.37 2.56
CA LEU A 77 -23.44 -0.61 1.97
C LEU A 77 -23.50 -1.94 1.20
N ASP A 78 -22.37 -2.54 0.87
CA ASP A 78 -22.29 -3.81 0.14
C ASP A 78 -22.68 -4.98 1.05
N GLU A 79 -23.78 -5.65 0.77
CA GLU A 79 -24.29 -6.79 1.54
C GLU A 79 -23.40 -8.04 1.40
N ASN A 80 -22.56 -8.12 0.36
CA ASN A 80 -21.72 -9.28 0.05
C ASN A 80 -20.25 -9.10 0.50
N ALA A 81 -19.88 -7.94 1.03
CA ALA A 81 -18.53 -7.75 1.54
C ALA A 81 -18.32 -8.60 2.79
N GLU A 82 -17.45 -9.59 2.71
CA GLU A 82 -17.11 -10.45 3.83
C GLU A 82 -16.60 -9.62 5.01
N ILE A 83 -17.28 -9.79 6.14
CA ILE A 83 -16.79 -9.30 7.43
C ILE A 83 -15.80 -10.36 7.89
N ASP A 84 -14.51 -10.07 7.77
CA ASP A 84 -13.46 -10.89 8.35
C ASP A 84 -13.61 -10.87 9.89
N ILE A 85 -14.27 -11.88 10.43
CA ILE A 85 -14.67 -11.97 11.85
C ILE A 85 -13.53 -12.54 12.71
N GLU A 86 -12.36 -12.83 12.18
CA GLU A 86 -11.26 -13.27 13.03
C GLU A 86 -10.85 -12.14 13.99
N PRO A 87 -11.09 -12.30 15.31
CA PRO A 87 -10.56 -11.37 16.29
C PRO A 87 -9.04 -11.43 16.25
N PRO A 88 -8.33 -10.29 16.33
CA PRO A 88 -6.89 -10.32 16.49
C PRO A 88 -6.57 -11.14 17.74
N ALA A 89 -5.70 -12.13 17.61
CA ALA A 89 -5.18 -12.90 18.73
C ALA A 89 -4.66 -11.90 19.77
N GLN A 90 -5.30 -11.87 20.94
CA GLN A 90 -4.90 -10.97 22.01
C GLN A 90 -3.49 -11.33 22.45
N PRO A 91 -2.50 -10.44 22.39
CA PRO A 91 -1.23 -10.67 23.05
C PRO A 91 -1.49 -10.70 24.55
N ARG A 92 -1.16 -11.79 25.19
CA ARG A 92 -1.15 -11.90 26.64
C ARG A 92 -0.02 -11.02 27.18
N GLY A 93 -0.36 -9.83 27.65
CA GLY A 93 0.59 -8.91 28.30
C GLY A 93 0.50 -7.47 27.77
N GLY A 94 -0.29 -6.70 28.40
CA GLY A 94 -0.11 -5.36 28.95
C GLY A 94 0.09 -4.14 28.05
N ALA A 95 0.18 -4.17 26.74
CA ALA A 95 0.12 -2.93 25.94
C ALA A 95 -0.81 -3.15 24.75
N ARG A 96 -1.90 -2.36 24.67
CA ARG A 96 -2.79 -2.37 23.51
C ARG A 96 -1.99 -1.88 22.31
N PRO A 97 -1.86 -2.66 21.21
CA PRO A 97 -1.25 -2.14 20.01
C PRO A 97 -2.13 -0.99 19.49
N VAL A 98 -1.59 0.19 19.47
CA VAL A 98 -2.16 1.32 18.75
C VAL A 98 -2.07 0.98 17.27
N PRO A 99 -3.18 0.99 16.49
CA PRO A 99 -3.09 0.78 15.06
C PRO A 99 -2.22 1.89 14.48
N LEU A 100 -1.07 1.51 13.97
CA LEU A 100 -0.16 2.42 13.28
C LEU A 100 -0.70 2.66 11.87
N GLU A 101 -1.70 3.51 11.75
CA GLU A 101 -2.03 4.11 10.46
C GLU A 101 -0.95 5.13 10.13
N PRO A 102 -0.31 5.07 8.95
CA PRO A 102 0.72 6.03 8.58
C PRO A 102 0.26 7.48 8.68
N ALA A 103 -0.98 7.76 8.29
CA ALA A 103 -1.59 9.08 8.42
C ALA A 103 -1.63 9.58 9.86
N PHE A 104 -1.81 8.69 10.84
CA PHE A 104 -1.77 9.04 12.26
C PHE A 104 -0.36 9.46 12.71
N LEU A 105 0.69 8.78 12.25
CA LEU A 105 2.07 9.16 12.55
C LEU A 105 2.41 10.53 11.98
N PHE A 106 1.83 10.89 10.85
CA PHE A 106 2.11 12.15 10.16
C PHE A 106 1.17 13.29 10.56
N SER A 107 -0.02 12.99 11.10
CA SER A 107 -1.01 14.00 11.48
C SER A 107 -0.79 14.64 12.85
N ARG A 108 0.00 14.01 13.73
CA ARG A 108 0.25 14.53 15.07
C ARG A 108 1.62 15.22 15.13
N SER A 109 1.60 16.53 15.36
CA SER A 109 2.80 17.36 15.54
C SER A 109 3.78 16.81 16.57
N VAL A 110 3.27 16.17 17.63
CA VAL A 110 4.09 15.51 18.67
C VAL A 110 4.94 14.37 18.10
N LEU A 111 4.36 13.54 17.25
CA LEU A 111 5.10 12.43 16.62
C LEU A 111 6.08 12.94 15.56
N GLN A 112 5.71 13.98 14.81
CA GLN A 112 6.62 14.63 13.87
C GLN A 112 7.84 15.22 14.57
N ALA A 113 7.70 15.71 15.78
CA ALA A 113 8.81 16.22 16.60
C ALA A 113 9.59 15.10 17.30
N ALA A 114 8.89 14.09 17.84
CA ALA A 114 9.51 13.02 18.63
C ALA A 114 10.28 11.99 17.79
N ILE A 115 9.83 11.70 16.58
CA ILE A 115 10.48 10.69 15.73
C ILE A 115 11.94 11.08 15.38
N PRO A 116 12.25 12.29 14.89
CA PRO A 116 13.63 12.70 14.61
C PRO A 116 14.54 12.61 15.84
N GLU A 117 14.03 13.04 17.00
CA GLU A 117 14.77 12.96 18.27
C GLU A 117 15.09 11.52 18.66
N LEU A 118 14.10 10.63 18.61
CA LEU A 118 14.30 9.21 18.90
C LEU A 118 15.35 8.58 17.97
N LEU A 119 15.32 8.93 16.70
CA LEU A 119 16.25 8.37 15.72
C LEU A 119 17.67 8.90 15.92
N ALA A 120 17.81 10.20 16.26
CA ALA A 120 19.09 10.78 16.60
C ALA A 120 19.72 10.09 17.83
N GLN A 121 18.91 9.83 18.87
CA GLN A 121 19.35 9.14 20.07
C GLN A 121 19.73 7.66 19.83
N THR A 122 19.05 6.98 18.92
CA THR A 122 19.28 5.54 18.63
C THR A 122 20.30 5.31 17.52
N GLY A 123 20.75 6.33 16.80
CA GLY A 123 21.60 6.21 15.63
C GLY A 123 20.92 5.50 14.45
N THR A 124 19.59 5.35 14.49
CA THR A 124 18.79 4.68 13.45
C THR A 124 18.54 5.64 12.29
N SER A 125 18.89 5.25 11.06
CA SER A 125 18.55 6.07 9.90
C SER A 125 17.04 6.09 9.64
N GLY A 126 16.53 7.18 9.05
CA GLY A 126 15.13 7.31 8.72
C GLY A 126 14.62 6.20 7.83
N ARG A 127 15.44 5.72 6.91
CA ARG A 127 15.14 4.57 6.06
C ARG A 127 14.96 3.28 6.86
N GLN A 128 15.87 2.99 7.80
CA GLN A 128 15.76 1.81 8.67
C GLN A 128 14.49 1.85 9.50
N PHE A 129 14.15 3.02 10.05
CA PHE A 129 12.91 3.21 10.78
C PHE A 129 11.68 3.01 9.89
N ALA A 130 11.67 3.56 8.68
CA ALA A 130 10.59 3.34 7.71
C ALA A 130 10.42 1.85 7.37
N HIS A 131 11.50 1.14 7.16
CA HIS A 131 11.47 -0.31 6.93
C HIS A 131 10.91 -1.08 8.12
N LEU A 132 11.27 -0.70 9.35
CA LEU A 132 10.71 -1.31 10.57
C LEU A 132 9.20 -1.07 10.68
N LEU A 133 8.74 0.14 10.40
CA LEU A 133 7.31 0.47 10.41
C LEU A 133 6.54 -0.34 9.38
N ILE A 134 7.03 -0.39 8.14
CA ILE A 134 6.41 -1.16 7.06
C ILE A 134 6.35 -2.64 7.43
N ARG A 135 7.45 -3.18 7.97
CA ARG A 135 7.53 -4.58 8.39
C ARG A 135 6.54 -4.90 9.51
N SER A 136 6.48 -4.05 10.53
CA SER A 136 5.52 -4.19 11.64
C SER A 136 4.08 -4.14 11.14
N HIS A 137 3.78 -3.22 10.20
CA HIS A 137 2.48 -3.14 9.58
C HIS A 137 2.14 -4.39 8.76
N GLN A 138 3.10 -4.92 8.00
CA GLN A 138 2.93 -6.16 7.25
C GLN A 138 2.64 -7.36 8.18
N GLU A 139 3.33 -7.46 9.32
CA GLU A 139 3.09 -8.50 10.32
C GLU A 139 1.71 -8.39 10.96
N ILE A 140 1.34 -7.19 11.45
CA ILE A 140 0.03 -6.93 12.06
C ILE A 140 -1.10 -7.24 11.08
N SER A 141 -0.94 -6.85 9.83
CA SER A 141 -1.91 -7.07 8.76
C SER A 141 -1.80 -8.48 8.14
N ARG A 142 -0.89 -9.33 8.62
CA ARG A 142 -0.54 -10.62 8.00
C ARG A 142 -0.27 -10.48 6.49
N ASN A 143 0.35 -9.36 6.14
CA ASN A 143 0.61 -8.95 4.76
C ASN A 143 -0.67 -8.94 3.88
N ASP A 144 -1.85 -8.72 4.46
CA ASP A 144 -3.14 -8.67 3.76
C ASP A 144 -3.64 -7.23 3.66
N PHE A 145 -3.73 -6.73 2.44
CA PHE A 145 -4.11 -5.36 2.11
C PHE A 145 -5.24 -5.37 1.07
N PRO A 146 -6.47 -5.71 1.50
CA PRO A 146 -7.60 -5.91 0.58
C PRO A 146 -7.96 -4.65 -0.21
N ASP A 147 -7.69 -3.48 0.32
CA ASP A 147 -7.98 -2.22 -0.38
C ASP A 147 -7.04 -1.99 -1.56
N LEU A 148 -5.74 -2.28 -1.38
CA LEU A 148 -4.75 -2.24 -2.46
C LEU A 148 -5.05 -3.31 -3.53
N GLU A 149 -5.46 -4.51 -3.10
CA GLU A 149 -5.90 -5.58 -4.02
C GLU A 149 -7.09 -5.13 -4.87
N ARG A 150 -8.13 -4.58 -4.23
CA ARG A 150 -9.33 -4.11 -4.93
C ARG A 150 -9.03 -2.95 -5.87
N ALA A 151 -8.23 -1.99 -5.45
CA ALA A 151 -7.81 -0.90 -6.31
C ALA A 151 -7.07 -1.42 -7.55
N ALA A 152 -6.13 -2.35 -7.38
CA ALA A 152 -5.41 -2.95 -8.48
C ALA A 152 -6.32 -3.77 -9.42
N GLU A 153 -7.24 -4.57 -8.87
CA GLU A 153 -8.21 -5.35 -9.66
C GLU A 153 -9.18 -4.46 -10.42
N SER A 154 -9.63 -3.36 -9.82
CA SER A 154 -10.51 -2.37 -10.47
C SER A 154 -9.81 -1.73 -11.67
N VAL A 155 -8.59 -1.26 -11.50
CA VAL A 155 -7.79 -0.63 -12.57
C VAL A 155 -7.46 -1.61 -13.69
N GLY A 156 -7.05 -2.82 -13.33
CA GLY A 156 -6.67 -3.87 -14.29
C GLY A 156 -7.86 -4.60 -14.92
N GLU A 157 -9.10 -4.31 -14.48
CA GLU A 157 -10.31 -5.00 -14.94
C GLU A 157 -10.19 -6.54 -14.81
N ARG A 158 -9.38 -7.00 -13.85
CA ARG A 158 -9.02 -8.41 -13.61
C ARG A 158 -8.41 -9.12 -14.83
N ARG A 159 -7.87 -8.38 -15.79
CA ARG A 159 -7.19 -8.94 -16.95
C ARG A 159 -5.90 -9.62 -16.53
N PHE A 160 -5.62 -10.79 -17.10
CA PHE A 160 -4.42 -11.56 -16.80
C PHE A 160 -4.10 -12.55 -17.93
N PRO A 161 -2.86 -12.61 -18.42
CA PRO A 161 -1.74 -11.72 -18.10
C PRO A 161 -1.89 -10.32 -18.74
N LEU A 162 -1.27 -9.30 -18.13
CA LEU A 162 -1.13 -7.98 -18.73
C LEU A 162 0.18 -7.89 -19.52
N HIS A 163 0.12 -7.33 -20.72
CA HIS A 163 1.29 -7.00 -21.55
C HIS A 163 1.70 -5.54 -21.39
N VAL A 164 2.89 -5.18 -21.90
CA VAL A 164 3.40 -3.78 -21.80
C VAL A 164 2.41 -2.80 -22.41
N GLU A 165 1.82 -3.16 -23.54
CA GLU A 165 0.85 -2.34 -24.28
C GLU A 165 -0.43 -2.10 -23.47
N ASP A 166 -0.87 -3.11 -22.72
CA ASP A 166 -2.03 -2.99 -21.82
C ASP A 166 -1.74 -1.98 -20.72
N LEU A 167 -0.57 -2.09 -20.07
CA LEU A 167 -0.14 -1.18 -19.03
C LEU A 167 0.04 0.25 -19.55
N GLN A 168 0.61 0.42 -20.74
CA GLN A 168 0.73 1.74 -21.37
C GLN A 168 -0.65 2.36 -21.64
N ARG A 169 -1.63 1.56 -22.10
CA ARG A 169 -3.02 2.02 -22.30
C ARG A 169 -3.67 2.42 -20.98
N LEU A 170 -3.48 1.61 -19.91
CA LEU A 170 -3.97 1.94 -18.58
C LEU A 170 -3.35 3.23 -18.05
N CYS A 171 -2.05 3.38 -18.16
CA CYS A 171 -1.35 4.60 -17.75
C CYS A 171 -1.87 5.84 -18.50
N LYS A 172 -2.04 5.75 -19.82
CA LYS A 172 -2.59 6.86 -20.63
C LYS A 172 -4.02 7.20 -20.23
N ARG A 173 -4.86 6.20 -19.94
CA ARG A 173 -6.24 6.39 -19.46
C ARG A 173 -6.27 7.19 -18.15
N HIS A 174 -5.28 6.99 -17.28
CA HIS A 174 -5.10 7.73 -16.03
C HIS A 174 -4.30 9.03 -16.21
N GLY A 175 -4.05 9.45 -17.46
CA GLY A 175 -3.45 10.73 -17.79
C GLY A 175 -1.92 10.77 -17.68
N LEU A 176 -1.25 9.63 -17.52
CA LEU A 176 0.21 9.57 -17.50
C LEU A 176 0.80 9.78 -18.90
N GLN A 177 1.84 10.59 -18.96
CA GLN A 177 2.65 10.86 -20.14
C GLN A 177 4.01 10.18 -20.00
N PHE A 178 4.56 9.69 -21.10
CA PHE A 178 5.86 9.00 -21.11
C PHE A 178 6.90 9.80 -21.86
N ARG A 179 8.09 9.89 -21.29
CA ARG A 179 9.30 10.39 -21.94
C ARG A 179 10.43 9.39 -21.78
N TRP A 180 11.19 9.17 -22.83
CA TRP A 180 12.34 8.28 -22.82
C TRP A 180 13.61 9.09 -22.62
N PHE A 181 14.53 8.57 -21.84
CA PHE A 181 15.85 9.13 -21.64
C PHE A 181 16.92 8.05 -21.74
N ASP A 182 18.12 8.46 -22.09
CA ASP A 182 19.27 7.59 -22.22
C ASP A 182 20.25 7.89 -21.08
N ARG A 183 20.40 6.96 -20.17
CA ARG A 183 21.43 7.01 -19.11
C ARG A 183 22.06 5.65 -18.96
N LYS A 184 23.39 5.61 -19.12
CA LYS A 184 24.15 4.38 -18.93
C LYS A 184 24.19 3.97 -17.45
N PRO A 185 24.30 2.68 -17.13
CA PRO A 185 24.56 2.23 -15.78
C PRO A 185 25.84 2.84 -15.22
N VAL A 186 25.81 3.19 -13.95
CA VAL A 186 26.98 3.67 -13.22
C VAL A 186 27.55 2.50 -12.44
N LEU A 187 28.88 2.33 -12.53
CA LEU A 187 29.60 1.38 -11.69
C LEU A 187 29.97 2.11 -10.40
N ALA A 188 29.37 1.69 -9.30
CA ALA A 188 29.73 2.17 -7.98
C ALA A 188 30.58 1.07 -7.27
N ARG A 189 31.65 1.47 -6.60
CA ARG A 189 32.38 0.58 -5.72
C ARG A 189 31.80 0.69 -4.32
N ASP A 190 31.24 -0.39 -3.84
CA ASP A 190 30.85 -0.51 -2.43
C ASP A 190 31.70 -1.59 -1.78
N LYS A 191 32.57 -1.14 -0.84
CA LYS A 191 33.50 -1.93 -0.04
C LYS A 191 34.24 -2.99 -0.89
N ASP A 192 34.37 -3.81 -1.41
CA ASP A 192 35.08 -4.77 -2.27
C ASP A 192 34.20 -5.32 -3.43
N ARG A 193 33.05 -4.72 -3.70
CA ARG A 193 32.17 -5.16 -4.80
C ARG A 193 31.90 -4.04 -5.79
N GLU A 194 32.04 -4.36 -7.07
CA GLU A 194 31.51 -3.50 -8.13
C GLU A 194 29.99 -3.69 -8.22
N VAL A 195 29.23 -2.65 -7.84
CA VAL A 195 27.79 -2.66 -7.97
C VAL A 195 27.38 -1.83 -9.19
N ARG A 196 26.75 -2.48 -10.13
CA ARG A 196 26.22 -1.83 -11.32
C ARG A 196 24.86 -1.23 -11.01
N SER A 197 24.78 0.08 -10.90
CA SER A 197 23.55 0.82 -10.64
C SER A 197 22.99 1.45 -11.91
N MET A 198 21.70 1.40 -12.10
CA MET A 198 21.00 2.02 -13.23
C MET A 198 19.71 2.67 -12.78
N LEU A 199 19.57 3.96 -13.07
CA LEU A 199 18.28 4.65 -12.99
C LEU A 199 17.38 4.12 -14.11
N ARG A 200 16.27 3.45 -13.75
CA ARG A 200 15.34 2.84 -14.70
C ARG A 200 14.23 3.80 -15.10
N SER A 201 13.56 4.35 -14.12
CA SER A 201 12.45 5.26 -14.33
C SER A 201 12.25 6.20 -13.15
N PHE A 202 11.60 7.32 -13.39
CA PHE A 202 11.16 8.22 -12.33
C PHE A 202 9.88 8.95 -12.74
N PHE A 203 9.10 9.31 -11.73
CA PHE A 203 7.90 10.11 -11.90
C PHE A 203 8.21 11.56 -11.57
N GLU A 204 7.78 12.44 -12.43
CA GLU A 204 7.83 13.89 -12.23
C GLU A 204 6.40 14.45 -12.26
N PRO A 205 6.01 15.12 -11.16
CA PRO A 205 4.71 15.77 -11.10
C PRO A 205 4.51 16.77 -12.26
N PRO A 206 3.30 16.97 -12.74
CA PRO A 206 2.07 16.36 -12.21
C PRO A 206 1.76 14.96 -12.78
N ARG A 207 2.29 14.55 -13.95
CA ARG A 207 1.87 13.32 -14.63
C ARG A 207 2.89 12.75 -15.62
N THR A 208 4.15 13.10 -15.52
CA THR A 208 5.18 12.64 -16.46
C THR A 208 6.01 11.52 -15.86
N VAL A 209 6.11 10.42 -16.59
CA VAL A 209 6.98 9.28 -16.27
C VAL A 209 8.14 9.27 -17.24
N TYR A 210 9.34 9.33 -16.72
CA TYR A 210 10.57 9.19 -17.50
C TYR A 210 11.03 7.73 -17.43
N LEU A 211 11.28 7.14 -18.58
CA LEU A 211 11.68 5.74 -18.75
C LEU A 211 13.05 5.67 -19.41
N ASN A 212 13.96 4.91 -18.83
CA ASN A 212 15.25 4.67 -19.44
C ASN A 212 15.08 3.77 -20.68
N SER A 213 15.68 4.15 -21.80
CA SER A 213 15.60 3.41 -23.07
C SER A 213 16.12 1.97 -22.95
N ALA A 214 16.96 1.67 -21.96
CA ALA A 214 17.39 0.30 -21.67
C ALA A 214 16.22 -0.63 -21.31
N LEU A 215 15.12 -0.08 -20.74
CA LEU A 215 13.91 -0.86 -20.40
C LEU A 215 13.18 -1.41 -21.63
N LYS A 216 13.42 -0.88 -22.83
CA LYS A 216 12.86 -1.45 -24.08
C LYS A 216 13.31 -2.90 -24.31
N ARG A 217 14.47 -3.28 -23.74
CA ARG A 217 15.02 -4.64 -23.82
C ARG A 217 14.70 -5.50 -22.59
N ASP A 218 13.99 -4.93 -21.60
CA ASP A 218 13.64 -5.62 -20.35
C ASP A 218 12.14 -5.41 -20.05
N PRO A 219 11.26 -6.12 -20.76
CA PRO A 219 9.81 -5.97 -20.59
C PRO A 219 9.33 -6.32 -19.18
N ALA A 220 10.04 -7.18 -18.47
CA ALA A 220 9.66 -7.60 -17.12
C ALA A 220 9.81 -6.43 -16.11
N ARG A 221 10.91 -5.70 -16.20
CA ARG A 221 11.12 -4.51 -15.37
C ARG A 221 10.24 -3.35 -15.82
N LEU A 222 10.08 -3.17 -17.14
CA LEU A 222 9.21 -2.12 -17.69
C LEU A 222 7.78 -2.29 -17.19
N LYS A 223 7.23 -3.50 -17.20
CA LYS A 223 5.89 -3.79 -16.65
C LYS A 223 5.75 -3.37 -15.20
N PHE A 224 6.73 -3.74 -14.37
CA PHE A 224 6.69 -3.40 -12.96
C PHE A 224 6.77 -1.89 -12.73
N ASP A 225 7.67 -1.20 -13.43
CA ASP A 225 7.83 0.24 -13.32
C ASP A 225 6.56 0.99 -13.77
N LEU A 226 5.96 0.59 -14.90
CA LEU A 226 4.68 1.17 -15.37
C LEU A 226 3.55 0.94 -14.35
N ALA A 227 3.43 -0.28 -13.81
CA ALA A 227 2.42 -0.61 -12.82
C ALA A 227 2.60 0.18 -11.51
N SER A 228 3.86 0.39 -11.08
CA SER A 228 4.18 1.16 -9.89
C SER A 228 3.90 2.66 -10.05
N HIS A 229 4.24 3.25 -11.20
CA HIS A 229 3.90 4.65 -11.47
C HIS A 229 2.38 4.86 -11.66
N LEU A 230 1.68 3.87 -12.21
CA LEU A 230 0.22 3.90 -12.27
C LEU A 230 -0.40 3.88 -10.87
N ALA A 231 0.16 3.06 -9.96
CA ALA A 231 -0.25 3.01 -8.56
C ALA A 231 -0.12 4.38 -7.88
N HIS A 232 0.98 5.09 -8.13
CA HIS A 232 1.20 6.41 -7.55
C HIS A 232 0.10 7.42 -7.93
N ILE A 233 -0.40 7.37 -9.16
CA ILE A 233 -1.54 8.19 -9.58
C ILE A 233 -2.85 7.72 -8.98
N VAL A 234 -3.10 6.40 -8.98
CA VAL A 234 -4.37 5.82 -8.54
C VAL A 234 -4.55 5.95 -7.03
N LEU A 235 -3.50 5.71 -6.24
CA LEU A 235 -3.55 5.68 -4.79
C LEU A 235 -3.34 7.07 -4.17
N HIS A 236 -2.49 7.89 -4.78
CA HIS A 236 -2.01 9.14 -4.19
C HIS A 236 -2.32 10.38 -5.03
N GLY A 237 -3.04 10.22 -6.15
CA GLY A 237 -3.46 11.36 -6.99
C GLY A 237 -2.33 12.14 -7.66
N GLY A 238 -1.08 11.64 -7.60
CA GLY A 238 0.09 12.36 -8.12
C GLY A 238 0.47 13.57 -7.26
N ASP A 239 0.44 13.43 -5.95
CA ASP A 239 0.56 14.44 -4.90
C ASP A 239 1.88 15.23 -4.81
N GLY A 240 2.60 15.30 -5.88
CA GLY A 240 3.83 16.11 -5.97
C GLY A 240 5.10 15.40 -5.50
N LEU A 241 5.02 14.17 -5.01
CA LEU A 241 6.21 13.40 -4.62
C LEU A 241 6.85 12.75 -5.84
N LYS A 242 8.17 12.84 -5.94
CA LYS A 242 8.96 12.14 -6.95
C LYS A 242 9.12 10.68 -6.54
N SER A 243 8.78 9.74 -7.42
CA SER A 243 9.05 8.31 -7.24
C SER A 243 10.15 7.88 -8.19
N VAL A 244 11.15 7.15 -7.70
CA VAL A 244 12.35 6.77 -8.46
C VAL A 244 12.58 5.26 -8.38
N HIS A 245 12.73 4.61 -9.52
CA HIS A 245 13.10 3.20 -9.60
C HIS A 245 14.52 3.03 -10.14
N ALA A 246 15.35 2.37 -9.35
CA ALA A 246 16.73 2.03 -9.72
C ALA A 246 17.03 0.54 -9.52
N THR A 247 18.08 0.05 -10.16
CA THR A 247 18.62 -1.29 -9.92
C THR A 247 20.06 -1.17 -9.45
N GLY A 248 20.46 -2.05 -8.53
CA GLY A 248 21.83 -2.16 -8.01
C GLY A 248 22.15 -1.06 -6.99
N GLY A 249 22.64 -1.45 -5.83
CA GLY A 249 23.11 -0.57 -4.77
C GLY A 249 22.03 0.26 -4.06
N GLU A 250 22.43 0.93 -3.02
CA GLU A 250 21.59 1.81 -2.20
C GLU A 250 21.22 3.15 -2.87
N MET A 251 20.94 3.18 -4.16
CA MET A 251 20.48 4.40 -4.83
C MET A 251 18.95 4.61 -4.68
N GLY A 252 18.45 4.53 -3.48
CA GLY A 252 17.11 4.97 -3.14
C GLY A 252 17.07 6.34 -2.48
N GLY A 253 18.13 7.12 -2.59
CA GLY A 253 18.15 8.54 -2.24
C GLY A 253 17.76 9.37 -3.46
N SER A 254 16.91 10.36 -3.29
CA SER A 254 16.70 11.42 -4.27
C SER A 254 18.08 11.99 -4.66
N PRO A 255 18.37 12.23 -5.96
CA PRO A 255 19.65 12.79 -6.38
C PRO A 255 19.96 14.18 -5.80
N GLU A 256 19.00 14.78 -5.13
CA GLU A 256 19.13 16.10 -4.48
C GLU A 256 19.37 16.04 -2.96
N SER A 257 19.35 14.85 -2.34
CA SER A 257 19.81 14.74 -0.94
C SER A 257 21.34 14.69 -0.91
N GLY A 258 21.97 15.83 -1.20
CA GLY A 258 23.31 16.10 -0.74
C GLY A 258 23.34 15.88 0.75
N GLN A 259 24.31 15.06 1.19
CA GLN A 259 24.80 14.89 2.54
C GLN A 259 24.12 15.81 3.57
N SER A 260 22.98 15.39 4.11
CA SER A 260 22.49 15.89 5.37
C SER A 260 22.67 14.75 6.35
N GLU A 261 23.83 14.77 6.98
CA GLU A 261 24.09 14.01 8.19
C GLU A 261 23.00 14.34 9.21
N ALA A 262 22.47 13.31 9.85
CA ALA A 262 21.66 13.37 11.06
C ALA A 262 20.35 14.19 10.98
N GLY A 263 19.41 13.75 10.14
CA GLY A 263 18.05 14.27 10.24
C GLY A 263 17.10 13.51 9.32
N MET A 264 16.34 12.56 9.88
CA MET A 264 15.23 11.99 9.14
C MET A 264 14.16 13.06 8.93
N SER A 265 13.82 13.33 7.68
CA SER A 265 12.60 14.07 7.42
C SER A 265 11.41 13.09 7.50
N ALA A 266 10.27 13.55 8.03
CA ALA A 266 9.00 12.80 7.95
C ALA A 266 8.68 12.41 6.50
N GLN A 267 9.25 13.12 5.52
CA GLN A 267 9.18 12.82 4.11
C GLN A 267 9.80 11.48 3.73
N ASP A 268 10.91 11.06 4.36
CA ASP A 268 11.55 9.78 4.02
C ASP A 268 10.68 8.58 4.39
N VAL A 269 9.99 8.67 5.54
CA VAL A 269 9.03 7.64 5.94
C VAL A 269 7.83 7.63 5.02
N LEU A 270 7.32 8.79 4.64
CA LEU A 270 6.20 8.90 3.71
C LEU A 270 6.57 8.35 2.33
N HIS A 271 7.76 8.66 1.81
CA HIS A 271 8.26 8.10 0.56
C HIS A 271 8.35 6.58 0.61
N ALA A 272 8.99 6.03 1.65
CA ALA A 272 9.11 4.58 1.82
C ALA A 272 7.75 3.88 1.92
N TRP A 273 6.81 4.51 2.62
CA TRP A 273 5.44 4.00 2.73
C TRP A 273 4.73 3.95 1.38
N ARG A 274 4.80 5.00 0.60
CA ARG A 274 4.20 5.07 -0.74
C ARG A 274 4.85 4.10 -1.72
N ASP A 275 6.17 3.95 -1.64
CA ASP A 275 6.88 2.94 -2.43
C ASP A 275 6.40 1.53 -2.09
N PHE A 276 6.14 1.26 -0.81
CA PHE A 276 5.54 0.00 -0.38
C PHE A 276 4.14 -0.20 -0.97
N GLU A 277 3.23 0.78 -0.84
CA GLU A 277 1.88 0.69 -1.38
C GLU A 277 1.88 0.55 -2.91
N CYS A 278 2.69 1.34 -3.61
CA CYS A 278 2.85 1.26 -5.06
C CYS A 278 3.41 -0.08 -5.51
N SER A 279 4.40 -0.63 -4.78
CA SER A 279 4.98 -1.94 -5.08
C SER A 279 3.98 -3.08 -4.85
N PHE A 280 3.18 -3.00 -3.77
CA PHE A 280 2.13 -3.97 -3.49
C PHE A 280 1.05 -3.93 -4.56
N PHE A 281 0.54 -2.74 -4.89
CA PHE A 281 -0.43 -2.54 -5.96
C PHE A 281 0.08 -3.07 -7.30
N ALA A 282 1.33 -2.75 -7.67
CA ALA A 282 1.93 -3.23 -8.91
C ALA A 282 1.96 -4.76 -8.97
N GLY A 283 2.33 -5.42 -7.87
CA GLY A 283 2.26 -6.88 -7.76
C GLY A 283 0.84 -7.42 -7.90
N ALA A 284 -0.15 -6.77 -7.30
CA ALA A 284 -1.56 -7.14 -7.38
C ALA A 284 -2.15 -6.92 -8.78
N LEU A 285 -1.78 -5.82 -9.44
CA LEU A 285 -2.20 -5.51 -10.81
C LEU A 285 -1.65 -6.51 -11.82
N LEU A 286 -0.34 -6.81 -11.74
CA LEU A 286 0.34 -7.74 -12.65
C LEU A 286 -0.05 -9.21 -12.41
N CYS A 287 -0.39 -9.55 -11.17
CA CYS A 287 -0.74 -10.90 -10.73
C CYS A 287 -1.99 -10.86 -9.84
N PRO A 288 -3.19 -10.62 -10.40
CA PRO A 288 -4.45 -10.60 -9.65
C PRO A 288 -4.65 -11.90 -8.87
N LYS A 289 -5.15 -11.82 -7.65
CA LYS A 289 -5.19 -12.92 -6.68
C LYS A 289 -5.75 -14.24 -7.25
N VAL A 290 -6.94 -14.22 -7.79
CA VAL A 290 -7.62 -15.43 -8.27
C VAL A 290 -7.04 -15.94 -9.60
N PRO A 291 -6.87 -15.13 -10.65
CA PRO A 291 -6.29 -15.58 -11.89
C PRO A 291 -4.87 -16.12 -11.73
N PHE A 292 -4.03 -15.42 -10.95
CA PHE A 292 -2.65 -15.85 -10.73
C PHE A 292 -2.58 -17.14 -9.90
N ARG A 293 -3.42 -17.32 -8.88
CA ARG A 293 -3.51 -18.59 -8.14
C ARG A 293 -3.85 -19.77 -9.06
N ARG A 294 -4.85 -19.62 -9.94
CA ARG A 294 -5.22 -20.64 -10.93
C ARG A 294 -4.06 -20.95 -11.88
N PHE A 295 -3.34 -19.92 -12.30
CA PHE A 295 -2.15 -20.06 -13.13
C PHE A 295 -1.06 -20.85 -12.39
N LEU A 296 -0.75 -20.51 -11.13
CA LEU A 296 0.26 -21.21 -10.33
C LEU A 296 -0.06 -22.69 -10.14
N VAL A 297 -1.31 -23.04 -9.84
CA VAL A 297 -1.75 -24.44 -9.72
C VAL A 297 -1.50 -25.20 -11.04
N ARG A 298 -1.87 -24.62 -12.18
CA ARG A 298 -1.64 -25.20 -13.50
C ARG A 298 -0.14 -25.40 -13.81
N GLU A 299 0.69 -24.44 -13.42
CA GLU A 299 2.15 -24.52 -13.59
C GLU A 299 2.85 -25.30 -12.45
N ARG A 300 2.09 -25.95 -11.56
CA ARG A 300 2.62 -26.73 -10.43
C ARG A 300 3.55 -25.88 -9.53
N HIS A 301 3.23 -24.61 -9.35
CA HIS A 301 3.99 -23.62 -8.56
C HIS A 301 5.47 -23.46 -8.98
N ARG A 302 5.81 -23.79 -10.23
CA ARG A 302 7.15 -23.60 -10.75
C ARG A 302 7.39 -22.14 -11.14
N ILE A 303 8.48 -21.56 -10.65
CA ILE A 303 8.79 -20.14 -10.85
C ILE A 303 9.25 -19.86 -12.28
N ALA A 304 10.15 -20.67 -12.83
CA ALA A 304 10.71 -20.42 -14.16
C ALA A 304 9.65 -20.32 -15.27
N PRO A 305 8.68 -21.25 -15.39
CA PRO A 305 7.60 -21.09 -16.36
C PRO A 305 6.72 -19.86 -16.09
N ALA A 306 6.53 -19.47 -14.83
CA ALA A 306 5.74 -18.28 -14.49
C ALA A 306 6.46 -16.99 -14.91
N VAL A 307 7.76 -16.90 -14.66
CA VAL A 307 8.61 -15.78 -15.09
C VAL A 307 8.57 -15.62 -16.62
N GLU A 308 8.76 -16.70 -17.34
CA GLU A 308 8.79 -16.71 -18.81
C GLU A 308 7.43 -16.32 -19.42
N LYS A 309 6.35 -17.04 -19.04
CA LYS A 309 5.00 -16.85 -19.62
C LYS A 309 4.41 -15.49 -19.27
N LEU A 310 4.67 -14.99 -18.07
CA LEU A 310 4.15 -13.71 -17.61
C LEU A 310 5.06 -12.55 -17.97
N GLN A 311 6.30 -12.81 -18.39
CA GLN A 311 7.33 -11.79 -18.58
C GLN A 311 7.43 -10.87 -17.36
N LEU A 312 7.68 -11.47 -16.21
CA LEU A 312 7.88 -10.79 -14.92
C LEU A 312 9.21 -11.20 -14.34
N THR A 313 9.76 -10.38 -13.45
CA THR A 313 11.00 -10.77 -12.73
C THR A 313 10.71 -11.88 -11.72
N PRO A 314 11.68 -12.76 -11.42
CA PRO A 314 11.52 -13.79 -10.40
C PRO A 314 11.06 -13.22 -9.05
N ALA A 315 11.62 -12.08 -8.64
CA ALA A 315 11.27 -11.40 -7.39
C ALA A 315 9.78 -11.02 -7.33
N VAL A 316 9.21 -10.48 -8.40
CA VAL A 316 7.78 -10.14 -8.47
C VAL A 316 6.92 -11.41 -8.35
N VAL A 317 7.26 -12.46 -9.10
CA VAL A 317 6.53 -13.73 -9.08
C VAL A 317 6.57 -14.34 -7.68
N MET A 318 7.76 -14.45 -7.07
CA MET A 318 7.95 -15.08 -5.77
C MET A 318 7.26 -14.31 -4.64
N ARG A 319 7.44 -12.99 -4.58
CA ARG A 319 6.73 -12.13 -3.59
C ARG A 319 5.22 -12.27 -3.72
N ARG A 320 4.72 -12.36 -4.95
CA ARG A 320 3.29 -12.51 -5.16
C ARG A 320 2.80 -13.93 -4.84
N MET A 321 3.60 -14.96 -5.09
CA MET A 321 3.29 -16.33 -4.69
C MET A 321 3.07 -16.47 -3.19
N THR A 322 3.94 -15.87 -2.36
CA THR A 322 3.79 -15.92 -0.89
C THR A 322 2.47 -15.32 -0.43
N LYS A 323 1.97 -14.32 -1.18
CA LYS A 323 0.72 -13.64 -0.84
C LYS A 323 -0.54 -14.38 -1.26
N VAL A 324 -0.54 -14.99 -2.44
CA VAL A 324 -1.74 -15.62 -3.02
C VAL A 324 -1.82 -17.13 -2.77
N SER A 325 -0.72 -17.74 -2.34
CA SER A 325 -0.68 -19.17 -2.05
C SER A 325 -1.64 -19.52 -0.91
N PRO A 326 -2.34 -20.66 -1.00
CA PRO A 326 -3.10 -21.20 0.11
C PRO A 326 -2.20 -21.79 1.23
N TYR A 327 -0.89 -21.89 0.95
CA TYR A 327 0.07 -22.44 1.89
C TYR A 327 0.61 -21.35 2.81
N PRO A 328 0.28 -21.31 4.13
CA PRO A 328 0.65 -20.20 5.02
C PRO A 328 2.13 -20.15 5.37
N TYR A 329 2.89 -21.18 5.02
CA TYR A 329 4.30 -21.34 5.40
C TYR A 329 5.28 -21.00 4.26
N TRP A 330 4.83 -20.39 3.18
CA TRP A 330 5.73 -19.95 2.12
C TRP A 330 6.34 -18.61 2.48
N HIS A 331 7.65 -18.59 2.59
CA HIS A 331 8.46 -17.41 2.84
C HIS A 331 9.34 -17.13 1.62
N PHE A 332 9.55 -15.86 1.34
CA PHE A 332 10.50 -15.40 0.35
C PHE A 332 11.63 -14.68 1.07
N PHE A 333 12.85 -15.17 0.88
CA PHE A 333 14.07 -14.54 1.37
C PHE A 333 14.85 -13.99 0.17
N ASP A 334 15.15 -12.71 0.19
CA ASP A 334 16.00 -12.05 -0.79
C ASP A 334 17.37 -11.88 -0.14
N ALA A 335 18.40 -12.52 -0.70
CA ALA A 335 19.78 -12.39 -0.22
C ALA A 335 20.54 -11.46 -1.15
N TYR A 336 21.13 -10.41 -0.59
CA TYR A 336 21.91 -9.43 -1.30
C TYR A 336 23.41 -9.68 -1.13
#